data_aa9cfc16c89798894e0c5a9af7e399d2
#
_entry.id   aa9cfc16c89798894e0c5a9af7e399d2
#
_cell.length_a   1.000
_cell.length_b   1.000
_cell.length_c   1.000
_cell.angle_alpha   90.00
_cell.angle_beta   90.00
_cell.angle_gamma   90.00
#
_symmetry.space_group_name_H-M   'P 1'
#
loop_
_entity.id
_entity.type
_entity.pdbx_description
1 polymer ?
#
loop_
_entity_poly.entity_id
_entity_poly.type
_entity_poly.pdbx_seq_one_letter_code
_entity_poly.pdbx_strand_id
1 'polypeptide(L)'
;MSEKHNAERRERYAEAIEQLGNTNAPVRIGGVYTLVGLVDEWLLDESLEYLERVREGQVIINNLCTYIRSPFALASHYDELSQDSPIAEGLYKNREQEFYIDKAGLESEKKV
;
A
#
# COMPACT_ATOMS: atom_id res chain seq x y z
N MET A 1 -21.13 10.00 18.45
CA MET A 1 -19.93 10.71 17.92
C MET A 1 -18.92 9.78 17.29
N SER A 2 -18.54 8.72 17.99
CA SER A 2 -17.59 7.76 17.42
C SER A 2 -18.12 7.06 16.15
N GLU A 3 -19.40 6.78 16.07
CA GLU A 3 -20.00 6.15 14.89
C GLU A 3 -19.91 7.04 13.65
N LYS A 4 -20.10 8.33 13.83
CA LYS A 4 -19.96 9.29 12.72
C LYS A 4 -18.52 9.36 12.22
N HIS A 5 -17.55 9.43 13.11
CA HIS A 5 -16.13 9.43 12.75
C HIS A 5 -15.72 8.11 12.08
N ASN A 6 -16.25 7.01 12.57
CA ASN A 6 -15.97 5.70 11.97
C ASN A 6 -16.54 5.59 10.56
N ALA A 7 -17.75 6.11 10.33
CA ALA A 7 -18.36 6.13 9.00
C ALA A 7 -17.55 6.99 8.04
N GLU A 8 -17.10 8.16 8.49
CA GLU A 8 -16.27 9.05 7.67
C GLU A 8 -14.93 8.40 7.32
N ARG A 9 -14.31 7.71 8.28
CA ARG A 9 -13.05 7.01 8.04
C ARG A 9 -13.22 5.89 7.03
N ARG A 10 -14.29 5.13 7.12
CA ARG A 10 -14.58 4.05 6.16
C ARG A 10 -14.85 4.58 4.77
N GLU A 11 -15.52 5.71 4.67
CA GLU A 11 -15.76 6.37 3.39
C GLU A 11 -14.45 6.84 2.77
N ARG A 12 -13.59 7.49 3.55
CA ARG A 12 -12.28 7.91 3.07
C ARG A 12 -11.39 6.72 2.70
N TYR A 13 -11.51 5.63 3.44
CA TYR A 13 -10.81 4.39 3.11
C TYR A 13 -11.25 3.86 1.75
N ALA A 14 -12.54 3.79 1.50
CA ALA A 14 -13.07 3.32 0.22
C ALA A 14 -12.58 4.20 -0.94
N GLU A 15 -12.61 5.52 -0.77
CA GLU A 15 -12.11 6.46 -1.78
C GLU A 15 -10.61 6.27 -2.02
N ALA A 16 -9.84 6.09 -0.97
CA ALA A 16 -8.39 5.90 -1.08
C ALA A 16 -8.06 4.60 -1.81
N ILE A 17 -8.78 3.51 -1.52
CA ILE A 17 -8.60 2.24 -2.22
C ILE A 17 -8.89 2.42 -3.72
N GLU A 18 -9.94 3.14 -4.05
CA GLU A 18 -10.28 3.45 -5.43
C GLU A 18 -9.17 4.25 -6.11
N GLN A 19 -8.60 5.22 -5.40
CA GLN A 19 -7.48 6.01 -5.91
C GLN A 19 -6.24 5.18 -6.20
N LEU A 20 -5.99 4.12 -5.44
CA LEU A 20 -4.86 3.23 -5.71
C LEU A 20 -4.96 2.54 -7.07
N GLY A 21 -6.16 2.38 -7.60
CA GLY A 21 -6.39 1.82 -8.92
C GLY A 21 -6.37 2.82 -10.06
N ASN A 22 -6.13 4.09 -9.78
CA ASN A 22 -6.16 5.14 -10.79
C ASN A 22 -4.94 5.07 -11.70
N THR A 23 -5.10 5.38 -12.98
CA THR A 23 -4.00 5.40 -13.94
C THR A 23 -3.05 6.59 -13.72
N ASN A 24 -3.52 7.63 -13.04
CA ASN A 24 -2.75 8.83 -12.77
C ASN A 24 -1.92 8.64 -11.49
N ALA A 25 -0.59 8.69 -11.61
CA ALA A 25 0.32 8.49 -10.49
C ALA A 25 0.09 9.44 -9.31
N PRO A 26 -0.11 10.75 -9.49
CA PRO A 26 -0.43 11.63 -8.36
C PRO A 26 -1.67 11.22 -7.58
N VAL A 27 -2.68 10.69 -8.25
CA VAL A 27 -3.91 10.22 -7.58
C VAL A 27 -3.60 8.98 -6.74
N ARG A 28 -2.80 8.05 -7.26
CA ARG A 28 -2.39 6.87 -6.49
C ARG A 28 -1.58 7.25 -5.26
N ILE A 29 -0.67 8.18 -5.40
CA ILE A 29 0.13 8.70 -4.28
C ILE A 29 -0.78 9.31 -3.21
N GLY A 30 -1.78 10.10 -3.64
CA GLY A 30 -2.77 10.65 -2.73
C GLY A 30 -3.51 9.58 -1.96
N GLY A 31 -3.87 8.47 -2.63
CA GLY A 31 -4.50 7.33 -1.99
C GLY A 31 -3.63 6.71 -0.90
N VAL A 32 -2.34 6.52 -1.18
CA VAL A 32 -1.38 6.00 -0.19
C VAL A 32 -1.30 6.92 1.04
N TYR A 33 -1.14 8.22 0.82
CA TYR A 33 -1.07 9.18 1.93
C TYR A 33 -2.35 9.19 2.76
N THR A 34 -3.50 9.10 2.11
CA THR A 34 -4.78 9.03 2.82
C THR A 34 -4.85 7.78 3.71
N LEU A 35 -4.42 6.64 3.19
CA LEU A 35 -4.44 5.38 3.94
C LEU A 35 -3.50 5.42 5.14
N VAL A 36 -2.30 5.96 4.97
CA VAL A 36 -1.35 6.13 6.06
C VAL A 36 -1.93 7.05 7.15
N GLY A 37 -2.54 8.17 6.74
CA GLY A 37 -3.19 9.07 7.68
C GLY A 37 -4.32 8.41 8.44
N LEU A 38 -5.09 7.55 7.77
CA LEU A 38 -6.19 6.82 8.42
C LEU A 38 -5.68 5.84 9.47
N VAL A 39 -4.57 5.16 9.23
CA VAL A 39 -3.96 4.30 10.24
C VAL A 39 -3.68 5.08 11.51
N ASP A 40 -3.06 6.26 11.38
CA ASP A 40 -2.77 7.13 12.52
C ASP A 40 -4.05 7.57 13.23
N GLU A 41 -5.09 7.95 12.49
CA GLU A 41 -6.36 8.36 13.09
C GLU A 41 -6.98 7.23 13.91
N TRP A 42 -6.98 6.00 13.39
CA TRP A 42 -7.51 4.85 14.13
C TRP A 42 -6.69 4.58 15.39
N LEU A 43 -5.37 4.57 15.27
CA LEU A 43 -4.49 4.24 16.40
C LEU A 43 -4.53 5.29 17.49
N LEU A 44 -4.75 6.56 17.15
CA LEU A 44 -4.76 7.66 18.10
C LEU A 44 -6.15 7.96 18.68
N ASP A 45 -7.19 7.27 18.26
CA ASP A 45 -8.54 7.52 18.69
C ASP A 45 -8.82 6.85 20.05
N GLU A 46 -8.66 7.65 21.09
CA GLU A 46 -8.86 7.18 22.48
C GLU A 46 -10.31 6.81 22.81
N SER A 47 -11.26 7.20 21.98
CA SER A 47 -12.67 6.79 22.19
C SER A 47 -12.91 5.32 21.88
N LEU A 48 -11.98 4.67 21.21
CA LEU A 48 -12.05 3.25 20.85
C LEU A 48 -11.17 2.41 21.76
N GLU A 49 -11.56 1.16 21.96
CA GLU A 49 -10.72 0.23 22.69
C GLU A 49 -9.45 -0.11 21.89
N TYR A 50 -8.40 -0.43 22.60
CA TYR A 50 -7.08 -0.69 21.99
C TYR A 50 -7.14 -1.76 20.91
N LEU A 51 -7.83 -2.87 21.16
CA LEU A 51 -7.93 -3.94 20.18
C LEU A 51 -8.65 -3.51 18.91
N GLU A 52 -9.66 -2.67 19.05
CA GLU A 52 -10.40 -2.15 17.91
C GLU A 52 -9.52 -1.21 17.08
N ARG A 53 -8.77 -0.33 17.74
CA ARG A 53 -7.84 0.58 17.05
C ARG A 53 -6.79 -0.19 16.25
N VAL A 54 -6.18 -1.18 16.89
CA VAL A 54 -5.16 -2.01 16.24
C VAL A 54 -5.75 -2.80 15.07
N ARG A 55 -6.95 -3.36 15.27
CA ARG A 55 -7.61 -4.14 14.21
C ARG A 55 -7.87 -3.30 12.96
N GLU A 56 -8.43 -2.10 13.14
CA GLU A 56 -8.73 -1.22 12.01
C GLU A 56 -7.45 -0.76 11.30
N GLY A 57 -6.45 -0.37 12.07
CA GLY A 57 -5.15 0.02 11.50
C GLY A 57 -4.49 -1.12 10.75
N GLN A 58 -4.56 -2.33 11.28
CA GLN A 58 -3.95 -3.49 10.67
C GLN A 58 -4.60 -3.88 9.34
N VAL A 59 -5.92 -3.73 9.22
CA VAL A 59 -6.62 -3.96 7.95
C VAL A 59 -6.06 -3.05 6.86
N ILE A 60 -5.88 -1.77 7.17
CA ILE A 60 -5.36 -0.81 6.22
C ILE A 60 -3.93 -1.16 5.82
N ILE A 61 -3.08 -1.47 6.79
CA ILE A 61 -1.69 -1.86 6.54
C ILE A 61 -1.62 -3.11 5.66
N ASN A 62 -2.44 -4.11 5.95
CA ASN A 62 -2.49 -5.34 5.16
C ASN A 62 -2.86 -5.06 3.70
N ASN A 63 -3.83 -4.18 3.48
CA ASN A 63 -4.25 -3.83 2.13
C ASN A 63 -3.20 -3.02 1.39
N LEU A 64 -2.51 -2.10 2.07
CA LEU A 64 -1.37 -1.39 1.49
C LEU A 64 -0.25 -2.35 1.08
N CYS A 65 0.10 -3.28 1.95
CA CYS A 65 1.12 -4.27 1.65
C CYS A 65 0.73 -5.15 0.46
N THR A 66 -0.52 -5.57 0.40
CA THR A 66 -1.04 -6.35 -0.72
C THR A 66 -0.95 -5.55 -2.02
N TYR A 67 -1.32 -4.27 -1.98
CA TYR A 67 -1.22 -3.40 -3.14
C TYR A 67 0.23 -3.27 -3.63
N ILE A 68 1.15 -3.01 -2.72
CA ILE A 68 2.57 -2.84 -3.05
C ILE A 68 3.15 -4.12 -3.67
N ARG A 69 2.70 -5.28 -3.21
CA ARG A 69 3.16 -6.58 -3.70
C ARG A 69 2.40 -7.07 -4.92
N SER A 70 1.39 -6.35 -5.37
CA SER A 70 0.55 -6.80 -6.47
C SER A 70 1.33 -6.81 -7.79
N PRO A 71 1.53 -7.97 -8.42
CA PRO A 71 2.20 -8.04 -9.72
C PRO A 71 1.40 -7.32 -10.81
N PHE A 72 0.08 -7.31 -10.67
CA PHE A 72 -0.81 -6.66 -11.63
C PHE A 72 -0.55 -5.16 -11.70
N ALA A 73 -0.47 -4.48 -10.55
CA ALA A 73 -0.19 -3.06 -10.52
C ALA A 73 1.18 -2.73 -11.12
N LEU A 74 2.20 -3.52 -10.79
CA LEU A 74 3.55 -3.34 -11.31
C LEU A 74 3.62 -3.62 -12.81
N ALA A 75 2.99 -4.69 -13.26
CA ALA A 75 2.98 -5.07 -14.67
C ALA A 75 2.26 -4.02 -15.51
N SER A 76 1.14 -3.50 -15.03
CA SER A 76 0.38 -2.46 -15.69
C SER A 76 1.22 -1.21 -15.90
N HIS A 77 1.94 -0.80 -14.85
CA HIS A 77 2.81 0.37 -14.94
C HIS A 77 4.04 0.12 -15.79
N TYR A 78 4.58 -1.09 -15.72
CA TYR A 78 5.71 -1.47 -16.56
C TYR A 78 5.34 -1.37 -18.04
N ASP A 79 4.19 -1.88 -18.42
CA ASP A 79 3.73 -1.83 -19.82
C ASP A 79 3.59 -0.41 -20.33
N GLU A 80 3.08 0.49 -19.50
CA GLU A 80 2.94 1.91 -19.86
C GLU A 80 4.30 2.60 -19.99
N LEU A 81 5.23 2.27 -19.11
CA LEU A 81 6.52 2.95 -19.01
C LEU A 81 7.59 2.32 -19.90
N SER A 82 7.54 1.00 -20.12
CA SER A 82 8.61 0.28 -20.82
C SER A 82 8.65 0.53 -22.33
N GLN A 83 7.55 1.02 -22.91
CA GLN A 83 7.51 1.28 -24.33
C GLN A 83 8.43 2.41 -24.77
N ASP A 84 8.80 3.31 -23.86
CA ASP A 84 9.47 4.55 -24.22
C ASP A 84 10.68 4.93 -23.36
N SER A 85 11.09 4.17 -22.34
CA SER A 85 12.14 4.64 -21.45
C SER A 85 12.99 3.53 -20.82
N PRO A 86 14.33 3.58 -21.02
CA PRO A 86 15.26 2.69 -20.32
C PRO A 86 15.21 2.85 -18.79
N ILE A 87 14.84 4.03 -18.32
CA ILE A 87 14.72 4.32 -16.88
C ILE A 87 13.59 3.52 -16.26
N ALA A 88 12.44 3.45 -16.95
CA ALA A 88 11.29 2.69 -16.49
C ALA A 88 11.60 1.19 -16.40
N GLU A 89 12.31 0.66 -17.38
CA GLU A 89 12.76 -0.72 -17.36
C GLU A 89 13.71 -0.98 -16.18
N GLY A 90 14.62 -0.05 -15.93
CA GLY A 90 15.53 -0.14 -14.79
C GLY A 90 14.79 -0.16 -13.45
N LEU A 91 13.77 0.68 -13.29
CA LEU A 91 12.94 0.71 -12.08
C LEU A 91 12.20 -0.60 -11.87
N TYR A 92 11.64 -1.17 -12.93
CA TYR A 92 10.96 -2.45 -12.85
C TYR A 92 11.91 -3.57 -12.45
N LYS A 93 13.07 -3.63 -13.06
CA LYS A 93 14.09 -4.63 -12.76
C LYS A 93 14.62 -4.50 -11.34
N ASN A 94 14.83 -3.28 -10.86
CA ASN A 94 15.27 -3.05 -9.49
C ASN A 94 14.25 -3.57 -8.50
N ARG A 95 12.96 -3.40 -8.78
CA ARG A 95 11.90 -3.88 -7.91
C ARG A 95 11.84 -5.40 -7.88
N GLU A 96 12.00 -6.04 -9.01
CA GLU A 96 12.11 -7.50 -9.06
C GLU A 96 13.34 -7.99 -8.30
N GLN A 97 14.46 -7.32 -8.48
CA GLN A 97 15.69 -7.66 -7.78
C GLN A 97 15.54 -7.53 -6.27
N GLU A 98 14.91 -6.47 -5.79
CA GLU A 98 14.63 -6.32 -4.36
C GLU A 98 13.84 -7.48 -3.82
N PHE A 99 12.81 -7.90 -4.53
CA PHE A 99 12.00 -9.04 -4.13
C PHE A 99 12.82 -10.32 -4.07
N TYR A 100 13.66 -10.57 -5.08
CA TYR A 100 14.52 -11.75 -5.13
C TYR A 100 15.63 -11.71 -4.11
N ILE A 101 16.19 -10.56 -3.84
CA ILE A 101 17.23 -10.39 -2.82
C ILE A 101 16.67 -10.75 -1.44
N ASP A 102 15.48 -10.27 -1.10
CA ASP A 102 14.84 -10.60 0.17
C ASP A 102 14.63 -12.10 0.30
N LYS A 103 14.17 -12.74 -0.76
CA LYS A 103 13.95 -14.18 -0.79
C LYS A 103 15.27 -14.94 -0.71
N ALA A 104 16.27 -14.52 -1.48
CA ALA A 104 17.60 -15.11 -1.46
C ALA A 104 18.31 -14.86 -0.14
N GLY A 105 18.12 -13.68 0.45
CA GLY A 105 18.65 -13.36 1.76
C GLY A 105 18.13 -14.29 2.84
N LEU A 106 16.82 -14.55 2.82
CA LEU A 106 16.21 -15.52 3.74
C LEU A 106 16.76 -16.92 3.54
N GLU A 107 16.94 -17.35 2.31
CA GLU A 107 17.52 -18.65 1.99
C GLU A 107 18.99 -18.74 2.40
N SER A 108 19.75 -17.67 2.19
CA SER A 108 21.14 -17.57 2.63
C SER A 108 21.26 -17.68 4.15
N GLU A 109 20.42 -16.98 4.88
CA GLU A 109 20.40 -17.06 6.35
C GLU A 109 20.08 -18.47 6.83
N LYS A 110 19.21 -19.16 6.14
CA LYS A 110 18.87 -20.54 6.46
C LYS A 110 19.98 -21.54 6.17
N LYS A 111 20.85 -21.21 5.23
CA LYS A 111 21.97 -22.08 4.86
C LYS A 111 23.20 -21.90 5.75
N VAL A 112 23.24 -20.82 6.46
CA VAL A 112 24.32 -20.50 7.38
C VAL A 112 23.95 -20.90 8.79
#